data_a4fe16045f8fddc4339124d8f66e144d
#
_entry.id   a4fe16045f8fddc4339124d8f66e144d
#
_cell.length_a   1.000
_cell.length_b   1.000
_cell.length_c   1.000
_cell.angle_alpha   90.00
_cell.angle_beta   90.00
_cell.angle_gamma   90.00
#
_symmetry.space_group_name_H-M   'P 1'
#
loop_
_entity.id
_entity.type
_entity.pdbx_description
1 polymer ?
#
loop_
_entity_poly.entity_id
_entity_poly.type
_entity_poly.pdbx_seq_one_letter_code
_entity_poly.pdbx_strand_id
1 'polypeptide(L)'
;YELKARKPNADRIKGFDSSDVLYLIMPDRFANGDPSNDQIPMRTAYKVDRNSPNARHGGDLAGIEQHLDYIEDLGVTAIWLNPVLENDMEGGSYHGYATTDYYRVDPRFGTNEDYVRLIEKTHERGMHVVMDMIFNHCGSDHPWMKDIPSHDWFNNLDNYVQTNHDKEAYFDPYVSDYDKETMLNGWFVPSMPDLNQKNPHVAKYLIQNSIWWIEYCGVDGIRQDTYPYADVDMMR
;
A
#
# COMPACT_ATOMS: atom_id res chain seq x y z
N TYR A 1 -4.74 -19.10 -17.81
CA TYR A 1 -5.03 -17.69 -17.51
C TYR A 1 -6.30 -17.28 -18.27
N GLU A 2 -7.32 -16.87 -17.56
CA GLU A 2 -8.58 -16.43 -18.15
C GLU A 2 -8.55 -14.90 -18.33
N LEU A 3 -8.72 -14.43 -19.57
CA LEU A 3 -8.86 -13.00 -19.85
C LEU A 3 -10.29 -12.56 -19.53
N LYS A 4 -10.43 -11.70 -18.53
CA LYS A 4 -11.72 -11.12 -18.17
C LYS A 4 -12.02 -9.90 -19.03
N ALA A 5 -13.29 -9.68 -19.39
CA ALA A 5 -13.71 -8.47 -20.08
C ALA A 5 -13.49 -7.25 -19.15
N ARG A 6 -13.00 -6.15 -19.74
CA ARG A 6 -12.82 -4.90 -19.03
C ARG A 6 -14.19 -4.34 -18.63
N LYS A 7 -14.35 -3.96 -17.36
CA LYS A 7 -15.57 -3.29 -16.88
C LYS A 7 -15.56 -1.83 -17.38
N PRO A 8 -16.72 -1.25 -17.79
CA PRO A 8 -16.80 0.18 -18.08
C PRO A 8 -16.47 1.01 -16.84
N ASN A 9 -15.54 1.95 -16.94
CA ASN A 9 -15.06 2.75 -15.81
C ASN A 9 -15.73 4.10 -15.65
N ALA A 10 -16.33 4.64 -16.71
CA ALA A 10 -16.83 6.02 -16.75
C ALA A 10 -17.83 6.39 -15.63
N ASP A 11 -18.64 5.43 -15.18
CA ASP A 11 -19.61 5.66 -14.12
C ASP A 11 -19.16 5.16 -12.73
N ARG A 12 -18.03 4.46 -12.68
CA ARG A 12 -17.55 3.74 -11.50
C ARG A 12 -16.40 4.47 -10.79
N ILE A 13 -15.55 5.15 -11.55
CA ILE A 13 -14.38 5.88 -11.06
C ILE A 13 -14.62 7.36 -11.31
N LYS A 14 -14.84 8.14 -10.24
CA LYS A 14 -15.15 9.57 -10.33
C LYS A 14 -13.96 10.46 -10.02
N GLY A 15 -12.89 9.90 -9.45
CA GLY A 15 -11.79 10.69 -8.90
C GLY A 15 -12.17 11.41 -7.62
N PHE A 16 -11.27 12.25 -7.12
CA PHE A 16 -11.50 13.15 -5.99
C PHE A 16 -10.78 14.48 -6.24
N ASP A 17 -11.22 15.55 -5.59
CA ASP A 17 -10.65 16.89 -5.78
C ASP A 17 -10.55 17.69 -4.47
N SER A 18 -10.24 18.99 -4.58
CA SER A 18 -10.03 19.86 -3.41
C SER A 18 -11.30 20.18 -2.62
N SER A 19 -12.48 19.78 -3.08
CA SER A 19 -13.73 19.89 -2.33
C SER A 19 -13.96 18.71 -1.39
N ASP A 20 -13.18 17.63 -1.54
CA ASP A 20 -13.33 16.42 -0.75
C ASP A 20 -12.73 16.55 0.65
N VAL A 21 -13.40 15.93 1.60
CA VAL A 21 -12.93 15.74 2.98
C VAL A 21 -12.39 14.33 3.11
N LEU A 22 -11.06 14.22 3.13
CA LEU A 22 -10.35 12.94 3.17
C LEU A 22 -10.14 12.46 4.62
N TYR A 23 -10.60 11.25 4.94
CA TYR A 23 -10.42 10.62 6.24
C TYR A 23 -9.51 9.41 6.16
N LEU A 24 -8.36 9.47 6.86
CA LEU A 24 -7.41 8.36 6.95
C LEU A 24 -7.90 7.33 7.96
N ILE A 25 -7.99 6.07 7.52
CA ILE A 25 -8.33 4.93 8.36
C ILE A 25 -7.18 3.92 8.33
N MET A 26 -6.70 3.51 9.51
CA MET A 26 -5.83 2.35 9.66
C MET A 26 -6.71 1.13 9.94
N PRO A 27 -6.88 0.20 8.97
CA PRO A 27 -7.84 -0.91 9.09
C PRO A 27 -7.66 -1.71 10.38
N ASP A 28 -6.43 -2.14 10.67
CA ASP A 28 -6.10 -2.91 11.88
C ASP A 28 -6.57 -2.28 13.20
N ARG A 29 -6.70 -0.94 13.23
CA ARG A 29 -7.00 -0.15 14.44
C ARG A 29 -8.43 0.35 14.51
N PHE A 30 -9.20 0.26 13.43
CA PHE A 30 -10.50 0.89 13.35
C PHE A 30 -11.60 0.03 14.00
N ALA A 31 -11.95 -1.07 13.38
CA ALA A 31 -12.98 -1.98 13.88
C ALA A 31 -12.74 -3.40 13.38
N ASN A 32 -13.01 -4.40 14.23
CA ASN A 32 -13.00 -5.81 13.87
C ASN A 32 -14.42 -6.24 13.49
N GLY A 33 -14.64 -6.52 12.23
CA GLY A 33 -15.94 -6.95 11.70
C GLY A 33 -16.03 -8.47 11.50
N ASP A 34 -14.89 -9.14 11.36
CA ASP A 34 -14.78 -10.59 11.20
C ASP A 34 -13.66 -11.18 12.08
N PRO A 35 -13.96 -11.55 13.33
CA PRO A 35 -12.96 -12.15 14.22
C PRO A 35 -12.35 -13.47 13.70
N SER A 36 -12.91 -14.08 12.68
CA SER A 36 -12.38 -15.35 12.13
C SER A 36 -11.07 -15.15 11.35
N ASN A 37 -10.78 -13.91 10.89
CA ASN A 37 -9.56 -13.58 10.19
C ASN A 37 -8.42 -13.08 11.10
N ASP A 38 -8.68 -12.88 12.41
CA ASP A 38 -7.70 -12.37 13.38
C ASP A 38 -6.45 -13.25 13.48
N GLN A 39 -6.64 -14.57 13.49
CA GLN A 39 -5.56 -15.55 13.67
C GLN A 39 -5.61 -16.62 12.60
N ILE A 40 -5.05 -16.31 11.45
CA ILE A 40 -4.95 -17.24 10.32
C ILE A 40 -3.50 -17.67 10.11
N PRO A 41 -3.26 -18.83 9.48
CA PRO A 41 -1.90 -19.25 9.14
C PRO A 41 -1.23 -18.27 8.18
N MET A 42 -0.11 -17.67 8.60
CA MET A 42 0.77 -16.86 7.78
C MET A 42 2.16 -17.51 7.72
N ARG A 43 3.01 -17.09 6.79
CA ARG A 43 4.41 -17.57 6.70
C ARG A 43 5.23 -17.11 7.87
N THR A 44 4.94 -15.94 8.40
CA THR A 44 5.64 -15.32 9.52
C THR A 44 4.79 -15.35 10.79
N ALA A 45 5.46 -15.30 11.94
CA ALA A 45 4.78 -15.27 13.22
C ALA A 45 4.23 -13.87 13.54
N TYR A 46 3.01 -13.81 14.04
CA TYR A 46 2.41 -12.58 14.54
C TYR A 46 1.50 -12.84 15.74
N LYS A 47 1.09 -11.78 16.40
CA LYS A 47 0.19 -11.82 17.55
C LYS A 47 -0.91 -10.78 17.39
N VAL A 48 -2.13 -11.16 17.78
CA VAL A 48 -3.23 -10.21 17.99
C VAL A 48 -3.27 -9.89 19.49
N ASP A 49 -3.00 -8.63 19.84
CA ASP A 49 -2.96 -8.15 21.22
C ASP A 49 -3.25 -6.64 21.26
N ARG A 50 -4.48 -6.28 21.61
CA ARG A 50 -4.93 -4.88 21.67
C ARG A 50 -4.23 -4.04 22.76
N ASN A 51 -3.55 -4.68 23.72
CA ASN A 51 -2.78 -3.98 24.73
C ASN A 51 -1.35 -3.66 24.27
N SER A 52 -0.90 -4.24 23.17
CA SER A 52 0.43 -4.00 22.60
C SER A 52 0.32 -3.04 21.41
N PRO A 53 0.99 -1.87 21.45
CA PRO A 53 0.96 -0.91 20.35
C PRO A 53 1.57 -1.45 19.04
N ASN A 54 2.45 -2.45 19.14
CA ASN A 54 3.16 -3.02 18.00
C ASN A 54 2.52 -4.32 17.45
N ALA A 55 1.58 -4.92 18.20
CA ALA A 55 0.86 -6.10 17.73
C ALA A 55 -0.32 -5.70 16.85
N ARG A 56 -0.86 -6.66 16.10
CA ARG A 56 -2.14 -6.47 15.40
C ARG A 56 -3.28 -6.38 16.40
N HIS A 57 -4.32 -5.61 16.06
CA HIS A 57 -5.50 -5.43 16.88
C HIS A 57 -6.75 -6.12 16.29
N GLY A 58 -6.66 -6.64 15.09
CA GLY A 58 -7.70 -7.41 14.44
C GLY A 58 -8.78 -6.57 13.75
N GLY A 59 -8.57 -5.28 13.53
CA GLY A 59 -9.45 -4.50 12.65
C GLY A 59 -9.29 -4.93 11.19
N ASP A 60 -10.38 -4.82 10.40
CA ASP A 60 -10.46 -5.36 9.06
C ASP A 60 -11.41 -4.56 8.12
N LEU A 61 -11.50 -4.98 6.86
CA LEU A 61 -12.38 -4.34 5.86
C LEU A 61 -13.86 -4.49 6.22
N ALA A 62 -14.25 -5.62 6.81
CA ALA A 62 -15.62 -5.85 7.25
C ALA A 62 -16.02 -4.88 8.37
N GLY A 63 -15.10 -4.59 9.30
CA GLY A 63 -15.31 -3.60 10.35
C GLY A 63 -15.48 -2.18 9.80
N ILE A 64 -14.72 -1.81 8.78
CA ILE A 64 -14.89 -0.51 8.10
C ILE A 64 -16.25 -0.47 7.40
N GLU A 65 -16.61 -1.52 6.66
CA GLU A 65 -17.89 -1.64 5.95
C GLU A 65 -19.09 -1.48 6.90
N GLN A 66 -19.04 -2.09 8.08
CA GLN A 66 -20.08 -2.00 9.10
C GLN A 66 -20.25 -0.59 9.71
N HIS A 67 -19.24 0.28 9.54
CA HIS A 67 -19.24 1.63 10.11
C HIS A 67 -19.27 2.73 9.04
N LEU A 68 -19.66 2.42 7.80
CA LEU A 68 -19.76 3.42 6.73
C LEU A 68 -20.78 4.52 7.06
N ASP A 69 -21.88 4.20 7.75
CA ASP A 69 -22.86 5.21 8.19
C ASP A 69 -22.24 6.22 9.17
N TYR A 70 -21.41 5.73 10.11
CA TYR A 70 -20.66 6.61 11.03
C TYR A 70 -19.68 7.52 10.28
N ILE A 71 -18.98 6.98 9.28
CA ILE A 71 -18.01 7.74 8.48
C ILE A 71 -18.72 8.81 7.65
N GLU A 72 -19.89 8.48 7.06
CA GLU A 72 -20.75 9.43 6.34
C GLU A 72 -21.27 10.53 7.26
N ASP A 73 -21.74 10.20 8.45
CA ASP A 73 -22.25 11.15 9.46
C ASP A 73 -21.18 12.15 9.94
N LEU A 74 -19.88 11.80 9.83
CA LEU A 74 -18.77 12.74 10.08
C LEU A 74 -18.63 13.82 8.99
N GLY A 75 -19.36 13.71 7.89
CA GLY A 75 -19.23 14.61 6.73
C GLY A 75 -18.01 14.31 5.85
N VAL A 76 -17.45 13.12 5.93
CA VAL A 76 -16.36 12.63 5.10
C VAL A 76 -16.88 12.35 3.69
N THR A 77 -16.14 12.75 2.67
CA THR A 77 -16.48 12.48 1.27
C THR A 77 -15.52 11.53 0.59
N ALA A 78 -14.35 11.29 1.18
CA ALA A 78 -13.38 10.32 0.69
C ALA A 78 -12.68 9.59 1.84
N ILE A 79 -12.53 8.28 1.74
CA ILE A 79 -11.74 7.48 2.68
C ILE A 79 -10.40 7.10 2.07
N TRP A 80 -9.34 7.24 2.85
CA TRP A 80 -8.01 6.77 2.54
C TRP A 80 -7.63 5.69 3.57
N LEU A 81 -7.48 4.46 3.11
CA LEU A 81 -7.04 3.36 3.97
C LEU A 81 -5.51 3.29 3.97
N ASN A 82 -4.88 3.07 5.14
CA ASN A 82 -3.52 2.55 5.16
C ASN A 82 -3.44 1.33 4.24
N PRO A 83 -2.23 0.98 3.73
CA PRO A 83 -2.10 -0.07 2.74
C PRO A 83 -2.80 -1.36 3.15
N VAL A 84 -3.67 -1.85 2.28
CA VAL A 84 -4.46 -3.07 2.51
C VAL A 84 -3.80 -4.32 1.93
N LEU A 85 -2.71 -4.16 1.18
CA LEU A 85 -2.01 -5.27 0.54
C LEU A 85 -1.30 -6.17 1.57
N GLU A 86 -1.04 -7.41 1.19
CA GLU A 86 -0.42 -8.40 2.07
C GLU A 86 0.90 -7.89 2.66
N ASN A 87 1.03 -8.04 3.97
CA ASN A 87 2.19 -7.66 4.78
C ASN A 87 2.59 -8.83 5.69
N ASP A 88 2.96 -9.96 5.08
CA ASP A 88 3.37 -11.17 5.81
C ASP A 88 4.81 -11.05 6.31
N MET A 89 4.97 -10.15 7.27
CA MET A 89 6.23 -9.78 7.92
C MET A 89 6.25 -10.26 9.37
N GLU A 90 7.42 -10.58 9.89
CA GLU A 90 7.60 -10.92 11.30
C GLU A 90 7.01 -9.82 12.21
N GLY A 91 6.28 -10.23 13.25
CA GLY A 91 5.55 -9.32 14.14
C GLY A 91 4.24 -8.77 13.56
N GLY A 92 3.87 -9.13 12.32
CA GLY A 92 2.55 -8.90 11.73
C GLY A 92 2.37 -7.63 10.92
N SER A 93 3.29 -6.67 10.93
CA SER A 93 3.27 -5.44 10.09
C SER A 93 1.88 -4.80 9.95
N TYR A 94 1.24 -4.48 11.09
CA TYR A 94 -0.13 -3.98 11.15
C TYR A 94 -0.37 -2.69 10.34
N HIS A 95 0.68 -1.93 10.09
CA HIS A 95 0.63 -0.63 9.40
C HIS A 95 0.47 -0.74 7.87
N GLY A 96 0.83 -1.90 7.27
CA GLY A 96 0.64 -2.17 5.84
C GLY A 96 1.75 -1.69 4.90
N TYR A 97 2.82 -1.04 5.40
CA TYR A 97 3.85 -0.42 4.54
C TYR A 97 5.01 -1.34 4.15
N ALA A 98 4.99 -2.62 4.53
CA ALA A 98 6.00 -3.60 4.14
C ALA A 98 5.38 -4.71 3.27
N THR A 99 4.95 -4.33 2.08
CA THR A 99 4.19 -5.19 1.15
C THR A 99 4.95 -6.46 0.78
N THR A 100 4.28 -7.61 0.88
CA THR A 100 4.81 -8.92 0.49
C THR A 100 4.07 -9.57 -0.68
N ASP A 101 2.92 -9.02 -1.08
CA ASP A 101 2.22 -9.36 -2.33
C ASP A 101 1.46 -8.13 -2.82
N TYR A 102 1.79 -7.65 -4.04
CA TYR A 102 1.20 -6.45 -4.65
C TYR A 102 -0.18 -6.68 -5.30
N TYR A 103 -0.64 -7.92 -5.43
CA TYR A 103 -1.91 -8.28 -6.09
C TYR A 103 -2.93 -8.90 -5.14
N ARG A 104 -2.61 -8.92 -3.85
CA ARG A 104 -3.45 -9.56 -2.85
C ARG A 104 -3.69 -8.65 -1.66
N VAL A 105 -4.93 -8.54 -1.25
CA VAL A 105 -5.31 -7.96 0.05
C VAL A 105 -4.76 -8.85 1.16
N ASP A 106 -4.27 -8.27 2.24
CA ASP A 106 -3.83 -9.00 3.42
C ASP A 106 -5.00 -9.84 3.95
N PRO A 107 -4.85 -11.18 4.01
CA PRO A 107 -5.97 -12.05 4.37
C PRO A 107 -6.48 -11.83 5.80
N ARG A 108 -5.72 -11.11 6.63
CA ARG A 108 -6.17 -10.66 7.96
C ARG A 108 -7.04 -9.40 7.90
N PHE A 109 -7.15 -8.77 6.74
CA PHE A 109 -8.11 -7.70 6.47
C PHE A 109 -9.31 -8.19 5.67
N GLY A 110 -9.19 -9.31 4.96
CA GLY A 110 -10.20 -9.88 4.08
C GLY A 110 -9.61 -10.34 2.75
N THR A 111 -10.45 -10.40 1.73
CA THR A 111 -10.10 -10.81 0.36
C THR A 111 -10.08 -9.62 -0.60
N ASN A 112 -9.61 -9.85 -1.83
CA ASN A 112 -9.73 -8.86 -2.90
C ASN A 112 -11.20 -8.51 -3.17
N GLU A 113 -12.09 -9.49 -3.10
CA GLU A 113 -13.53 -9.34 -3.29
C GLU A 113 -14.17 -8.53 -2.15
N ASP A 114 -13.69 -8.67 -0.92
CA ASP A 114 -14.14 -7.85 0.22
C ASP A 114 -13.75 -6.39 0.01
N TYR A 115 -12.56 -6.13 -0.55
CA TYR A 115 -12.14 -4.78 -0.87
C TYR A 115 -12.99 -4.16 -1.98
N VAL A 116 -13.29 -4.91 -3.04
CA VAL A 116 -14.23 -4.48 -4.09
C VAL A 116 -15.60 -4.12 -3.47
N ARG A 117 -16.13 -4.98 -2.61
CA ARG A 117 -17.44 -4.78 -1.97
C ARG A 117 -17.45 -3.53 -1.07
N LEU A 118 -16.38 -3.31 -0.29
CA LEU A 118 -16.24 -2.10 0.52
C LEU A 118 -16.27 -0.83 -0.36
N ILE A 119 -15.55 -0.84 -1.48
CA ILE A 119 -15.51 0.31 -2.40
C ILE A 119 -16.90 0.56 -3.01
N GLU A 120 -17.58 -0.50 -3.50
CA GLU A 120 -18.92 -0.39 -4.05
C GLU A 120 -19.90 0.21 -3.03
N LYS A 121 -19.88 -0.26 -1.77
CA LYS A 121 -20.75 0.28 -0.70
C LYS A 121 -20.39 1.71 -0.30
N THR A 122 -19.13 2.09 -0.41
CA THR A 122 -18.68 3.48 -0.19
C THR A 122 -19.21 4.38 -1.30
N HIS A 123 -19.14 3.93 -2.55
CA HIS A 123 -19.70 4.65 -3.70
C HIS A 123 -21.22 4.80 -3.64
N GLU A 124 -21.96 3.79 -3.14
CA GLU A 124 -23.40 3.86 -2.94
C GLU A 124 -23.82 5.00 -2.00
N ARG A 125 -22.92 5.44 -1.11
CA ARG A 125 -23.09 6.59 -0.21
C ARG A 125 -22.59 7.92 -0.78
N GLY A 126 -22.11 7.90 -2.03
CA GLY A 126 -21.55 9.10 -2.69
C GLY A 126 -20.15 9.47 -2.19
N MET A 127 -19.50 8.61 -1.42
CA MET A 127 -18.11 8.80 -0.98
C MET A 127 -17.11 8.15 -1.95
N HIS A 128 -15.86 8.59 -1.89
CA HIS A 128 -14.74 8.10 -2.71
C HIS A 128 -13.78 7.22 -1.90
N VAL A 129 -12.98 6.42 -2.59
CA VAL A 129 -11.92 5.60 -1.96
C VAL A 129 -10.56 5.89 -2.60
N VAL A 130 -9.59 6.22 -1.74
CA VAL A 130 -8.19 6.41 -2.12
C VAL A 130 -7.38 5.22 -1.61
N MET A 131 -6.69 4.54 -2.53
CA MET A 131 -5.81 3.41 -2.22
C MET A 131 -4.39 3.90 -1.92
N ASP A 132 -3.83 3.45 -0.80
CA ASP A 132 -2.43 3.68 -0.47
C ASP A 132 -1.55 2.65 -1.19
N MET A 133 -0.54 3.12 -1.94
CA MET A 133 0.39 2.27 -2.69
C MET A 133 1.83 2.62 -2.36
N ILE A 134 2.68 1.60 -2.32
CA ILE A 134 4.09 1.71 -1.97
C ILE A 134 4.93 1.27 -3.15
N PHE A 135 5.58 2.22 -3.86
CA PHE A 135 6.42 1.93 -5.03
C PHE A 135 7.91 1.98 -4.72
N ASN A 136 8.28 2.64 -3.61
CA ASN A 136 9.67 2.81 -3.24
C ASN A 136 10.32 1.50 -2.79
N HIS A 137 9.61 0.69 -2.02
CA HIS A 137 10.16 -0.50 -1.37
C HIS A 137 9.12 -1.61 -1.25
N CYS A 138 9.57 -2.81 -0.92
CA CYS A 138 8.71 -3.90 -0.45
C CYS A 138 9.11 -4.34 0.97
N GLY A 139 8.45 -5.35 1.52
CA GLY A 139 8.88 -5.98 2.76
C GLY A 139 10.07 -6.93 2.54
N SER A 140 10.97 -7.06 3.51
CA SER A 140 12.10 -7.99 3.45
C SER A 140 11.69 -9.48 3.40
N ASP A 141 10.45 -9.80 3.75
CA ASP A 141 9.89 -11.15 3.60
C ASP A 141 9.14 -11.35 2.27
N HIS A 142 9.19 -10.36 1.36
CA HIS A 142 8.67 -10.51 0.01
C HIS A 142 9.35 -11.68 -0.71
N PRO A 143 8.63 -12.55 -1.46
CA PRO A 143 9.22 -13.67 -2.20
C PRO A 143 10.40 -13.29 -3.11
N TRP A 144 10.44 -12.08 -3.65
CA TRP A 144 11.57 -11.57 -4.43
C TRP A 144 12.89 -11.57 -3.69
N MET A 145 12.90 -11.47 -2.35
CA MET A 145 14.12 -11.52 -1.56
C MET A 145 14.75 -12.92 -1.53
N LYS A 146 13.98 -13.95 -1.88
CA LYS A 146 14.45 -15.35 -1.98
C LYS A 146 14.69 -15.79 -3.42
N ASP A 147 13.94 -15.22 -4.37
CA ASP A 147 14.00 -15.52 -5.79
C ASP A 147 13.92 -14.19 -6.56
N ILE A 148 15.08 -13.55 -6.72
CA ILE A 148 15.21 -12.20 -7.26
C ILE A 148 15.01 -12.26 -8.78
N PRO A 149 14.06 -11.48 -9.36
CA PRO A 149 13.79 -11.52 -10.80
C PRO A 149 14.98 -11.11 -11.68
N SER A 150 15.80 -10.15 -11.22
CA SER A 150 17.07 -9.75 -11.83
C SER A 150 17.98 -9.13 -10.77
N HIS A 151 19.29 -9.15 -10.99
CA HIS A 151 20.29 -8.63 -10.04
C HIS A 151 20.07 -7.14 -9.69
N ASP A 152 19.56 -6.37 -10.63
CA ASP A 152 19.26 -4.94 -10.52
C ASP A 152 17.80 -4.63 -10.15
N TRP A 153 17.07 -5.60 -9.57
CA TRP A 153 15.69 -5.42 -9.10
C TRP A 153 15.60 -4.51 -7.87
N PHE A 154 16.61 -4.56 -7.04
CA PHE A 154 16.76 -3.76 -5.82
C PHE A 154 18.01 -2.90 -5.89
N ASN A 155 17.95 -1.73 -5.27
CA ASN A 155 19.13 -0.93 -5.00
C ASN A 155 19.86 -1.47 -3.77
N ASN A 156 21.20 -1.36 -3.76
CA ASN A 156 22.07 -1.72 -2.62
C ASN A 156 21.85 -3.13 -2.05
N LEU A 157 21.52 -4.10 -2.90
CA LEU A 157 21.23 -5.48 -2.48
C LEU A 157 22.43 -6.17 -1.83
N ASP A 158 23.64 -6.01 -2.40
CA ASP A 158 24.85 -6.65 -1.92
C ASP A 158 25.47 -5.95 -0.70
N ASN A 159 25.23 -4.66 -0.57
CA ASN A 159 25.74 -3.83 0.51
C ASN A 159 24.63 -2.91 1.01
N TYR A 160 23.98 -3.30 2.11
CA TYR A 160 22.95 -2.50 2.71
C TYR A 160 23.39 -1.05 2.97
N VAL A 161 22.66 -0.11 2.42
CA VAL A 161 22.75 1.32 2.70
C VAL A 161 21.37 1.82 3.08
N GLN A 162 21.24 2.40 4.26
CA GLN A 162 19.98 3.04 4.66
C GLN A 162 19.92 4.44 4.03
N THR A 163 18.72 4.85 3.60
CA THR A 163 18.50 6.24 3.17
C THR A 163 18.85 7.22 4.30
N ASN A 164 19.43 8.36 3.93
CA ASN A 164 19.67 9.45 4.89
C ASN A 164 18.41 10.22 5.28
N HIS A 165 17.26 9.92 4.62
CA HIS A 165 15.97 10.61 4.81
C HIS A 165 16.02 12.13 4.57
N ASP A 166 17.07 12.63 3.93
CA ASP A 166 17.23 14.04 3.61
C ASP A 166 16.44 14.41 2.34
N LYS A 167 15.16 14.70 2.53
CA LYS A 167 14.26 15.09 1.43
C LYS A 167 14.64 16.44 0.81
N GLU A 168 15.36 17.30 1.54
CA GLU A 168 15.81 18.61 1.06
C GLU A 168 16.91 18.44 0.01
N ALA A 169 17.72 17.39 0.11
CA ALA A 169 18.70 17.00 -0.91
C ALA A 169 18.10 16.86 -2.31
N TYR A 170 16.81 16.56 -2.41
CA TYR A 170 16.12 16.45 -3.70
C TYR A 170 15.93 17.79 -4.40
N PHE A 171 15.76 18.87 -3.65
CA PHE A 171 15.47 20.22 -4.15
C PHE A 171 16.68 21.13 -4.16
N ASP A 172 17.76 20.79 -3.44
CA ASP A 172 18.97 21.59 -3.39
C ASP A 172 19.82 21.39 -4.67
N PRO A 173 20.00 22.43 -5.51
CA PRO A 173 20.83 22.34 -6.71
C PRO A 173 22.32 22.13 -6.43
N TYR A 174 22.75 22.29 -5.18
CA TYR A 174 24.15 22.14 -4.74
C TYR A 174 24.38 20.89 -3.90
N VAL A 175 23.37 20.03 -3.76
CA VAL A 175 23.51 18.76 -3.03
C VAL A 175 24.62 17.90 -3.67
N SER A 176 25.36 17.20 -2.83
CA SER A 176 26.34 16.23 -3.32
C SER A 176 25.64 15.04 -4.01
N ASP A 177 26.26 14.48 -5.05
CA ASP A 177 25.74 13.27 -5.69
C ASP A 177 25.60 12.12 -4.69
N TYR A 178 26.52 12.01 -3.74
CA TYR A 178 26.49 11.00 -2.68
C TYR A 178 25.22 11.13 -1.80
N ASP A 179 24.89 12.32 -1.33
CA ASP A 179 23.72 12.55 -0.47
C ASP A 179 22.42 12.27 -1.23
N LYS A 180 22.36 12.73 -2.49
CA LYS A 180 21.22 12.49 -3.36
C LYS A 180 21.05 11.01 -3.67
N GLU A 181 22.10 10.30 -4.00
CA GLU A 181 22.06 8.85 -4.27
C GLU A 181 21.69 8.07 -3.01
N THR A 182 22.23 8.45 -1.85
CA THR A 182 21.89 7.83 -0.57
C THR A 182 20.41 8.03 -0.22
N MET A 183 19.87 9.22 -0.49
CA MET A 183 18.44 9.50 -0.31
C MET A 183 17.56 8.63 -1.22
N LEU A 184 17.88 8.55 -2.52
CA LEU A 184 17.02 7.94 -3.52
C LEU A 184 17.17 6.42 -3.64
N ASN A 185 18.36 5.88 -3.36
CA ASN A 185 18.65 4.46 -3.56
C ASN A 185 18.85 3.71 -2.23
N GLY A 186 18.84 4.41 -1.09
CA GLY A 186 18.98 3.78 0.22
C GLY A 186 17.66 3.11 0.65
N TRP A 187 17.78 1.97 1.33
CA TRP A 187 16.62 1.29 1.91
C TRP A 187 15.95 2.16 2.95
N PHE A 188 14.61 2.18 2.96
CA PHE A 188 13.86 3.02 3.91
C PHE A 188 14.20 2.66 5.37
N VAL A 189 14.17 1.38 5.68
CA VAL A 189 14.70 0.74 6.90
C VAL A 189 15.20 -0.66 6.53
N PRO A 190 15.93 -1.39 7.41
CA PRO A 190 16.45 -2.72 7.10
C PRO A 190 15.40 -3.75 6.63
N SER A 191 14.16 -3.62 7.10
CA SER A 191 13.04 -4.50 6.72
C SER A 191 12.27 -4.04 5.47
N MET A 192 12.71 -2.96 4.80
CA MET A 192 12.06 -2.38 3.63
C MET A 192 13.09 -2.13 2.51
N PRO A 193 13.47 -3.20 1.77
CA PRO A 193 14.42 -3.12 0.66
C PRO A 193 13.90 -2.24 -0.46
N ASP A 194 14.78 -1.37 -0.94
CA ASP A 194 14.49 -0.37 -1.95
C ASP A 194 14.40 -0.97 -3.35
N LEU A 195 13.29 -0.72 -4.05
CA LEU A 195 13.07 -1.18 -5.41
C LEU A 195 13.77 -0.25 -6.40
N ASN A 196 14.48 -0.82 -7.36
CA ASN A 196 15.14 -0.04 -8.41
C ASN A 196 14.17 0.32 -9.54
N GLN A 197 13.46 1.43 -9.43
CA GLN A 197 12.49 1.89 -10.44
C GLN A 197 13.14 2.32 -11.75
N LYS A 198 14.48 2.52 -11.81
CA LYS A 198 15.21 2.72 -13.06
C LYS A 198 15.29 1.45 -13.91
N ASN A 199 15.09 0.28 -13.28
CA ASN A 199 14.89 -0.96 -14.02
C ASN A 199 13.50 -0.92 -14.70
N PRO A 200 13.42 -1.00 -16.05
CA PRO A 200 12.18 -0.86 -16.78
C PRO A 200 11.15 -1.96 -16.48
N HIS A 201 11.59 -3.11 -15.97
CA HIS A 201 10.69 -4.19 -15.59
C HIS A 201 10.05 -3.91 -14.22
N VAL A 202 10.81 -3.35 -13.27
CA VAL A 202 10.27 -2.89 -11.98
C VAL A 202 9.25 -1.78 -12.21
N ALA A 203 9.63 -0.73 -12.96
CA ALA A 203 8.73 0.37 -13.30
C ALA A 203 7.44 -0.13 -13.95
N LYS A 204 7.56 -0.97 -14.99
CA LYS A 204 6.41 -1.55 -15.67
C LYS A 204 5.51 -2.37 -14.74
N TYR A 205 6.10 -3.18 -13.87
CA TYR A 205 5.36 -3.98 -12.89
C TYR A 205 4.52 -3.10 -11.97
N LEU A 206 5.11 -2.05 -11.39
CA LEU A 206 4.44 -1.13 -10.47
C LEU A 206 3.33 -0.32 -11.18
N ILE A 207 3.60 0.19 -12.38
CA ILE A 207 2.60 0.91 -13.18
C ILE A 207 1.42 0.00 -13.53
N GLN A 208 1.69 -1.21 -14.01
CA GLN A 208 0.64 -2.17 -14.34
C GLN A 208 -0.15 -2.62 -13.11
N ASN A 209 0.51 -2.76 -11.96
CA ASN A 209 -0.16 -3.05 -10.70
C ASN A 209 -1.16 -1.95 -10.31
N SER A 210 -0.79 -0.68 -10.46
CA SER A 210 -1.69 0.45 -10.20
C SER A 210 -2.90 0.44 -11.12
N ILE A 211 -2.66 0.28 -12.42
CA ILE A 211 -3.74 0.19 -13.42
C ILE A 211 -4.66 -0.99 -13.11
N TRP A 212 -4.08 -2.14 -12.71
CA TRP A 212 -4.85 -3.31 -12.37
C TRP A 212 -5.78 -3.07 -11.17
N TRP A 213 -5.29 -2.45 -10.10
CA TRP A 213 -6.13 -2.15 -8.93
C TRP A 213 -7.24 -1.16 -9.27
N ILE A 214 -6.95 -0.09 -10.03
CA ILE A 214 -7.97 0.86 -10.50
C ILE A 214 -9.07 0.12 -11.30
N GLU A 215 -8.67 -0.72 -12.25
CA GLU A 215 -9.61 -1.47 -13.10
C GLU A 215 -10.37 -2.54 -12.32
N TYR A 216 -9.70 -3.25 -11.40
CA TYR A 216 -10.25 -4.38 -10.66
C TYR A 216 -11.29 -3.92 -9.64
N CYS A 217 -10.95 -2.98 -8.77
CA CYS A 217 -11.81 -2.58 -7.67
C CYS A 217 -12.49 -1.21 -7.84
N GLY A 218 -11.99 -0.34 -8.71
CA GLY A 218 -12.63 0.94 -8.98
C GLY A 218 -12.31 2.02 -7.95
N VAL A 219 -11.10 2.02 -7.39
CA VAL A 219 -10.65 3.13 -6.52
C VAL A 219 -10.63 4.44 -7.28
N ASP A 220 -10.97 5.54 -6.62
CA ASP A 220 -11.09 6.88 -7.20
C ASP A 220 -9.75 7.59 -7.28
N GLY A 221 -8.77 7.16 -6.49
CA GLY A 221 -7.45 7.75 -6.49
C GLY A 221 -6.40 6.86 -5.83
N ILE A 222 -5.14 7.26 -5.99
CA ILE A 222 -3.98 6.63 -5.38
C ILE A 222 -3.25 7.66 -4.52
N ARG A 223 -2.98 7.29 -3.28
CA ARG A 223 -1.99 7.97 -2.46
C ARG A 223 -0.67 7.21 -2.59
N GLN A 224 0.32 7.83 -3.17
CA GLN A 224 1.64 7.24 -3.30
C GLN A 224 2.47 7.51 -2.05
N ASP A 225 2.80 6.44 -1.33
CA ASP A 225 3.70 6.50 -0.18
C ASP A 225 5.13 6.85 -0.59
N THR A 226 5.86 7.54 0.28
CA THR A 226 7.28 7.86 0.08
C THR A 226 7.61 8.42 -1.31
N TYR A 227 6.71 9.23 -1.89
CA TYR A 227 6.84 9.80 -3.23
C TYR A 227 8.23 10.43 -3.52
N PRO A 228 8.85 11.20 -2.59
CA PRO A 228 10.15 11.82 -2.82
C PRO A 228 11.34 10.85 -2.85
N TYR A 229 11.14 9.59 -2.47
CA TYR A 229 12.21 8.57 -2.45
C TYR A 229 12.29 7.77 -3.75
N ALA A 230 11.16 7.61 -4.45
CA ALA A 230 11.08 6.85 -5.69
C ALA A 230 11.66 7.63 -6.87
N ASP A 231 12.04 6.91 -7.93
CA ASP A 231 12.55 7.52 -9.16
C ASP A 231 11.52 8.43 -9.81
N VAL A 232 11.90 9.69 -10.05
CA VAL A 232 10.99 10.72 -10.55
C VAL A 232 10.47 10.46 -11.97
N ASP A 233 11.26 9.80 -12.80
CA ASP A 233 10.86 9.55 -14.19
C ASP A 233 9.82 8.42 -14.24
N MET A 234 9.92 7.43 -13.36
CA MET A 234 8.88 6.41 -13.20
C MET A 234 7.59 7.00 -12.61
N MET A 235 7.70 8.01 -11.76
CA MET A 235 6.56 8.64 -11.06
C MET A 235 5.79 9.67 -11.91
N ARG A 236 6.34 10.07 -13.07
CA ARG A 236 5.70 10.97 -14.05
C ARG A 236 4.81 10.22 -15.04
#